data_532f059605df48b2004e1fc137230ae0
#
_entry.id   532f059605df48b2004e1fc137230ae0
#
_cell.length_a   1.000
_cell.length_b   1.000
_cell.length_c   1.000
_cell.angle_alpha   90.00
_cell.angle_beta   90.00
_cell.angle_gamma   90.00
#
_symmetry.space_group_name_H-M   'P 1'
#
loop_
_entity.id
_entity.type
_entity.pdbx_description
1 polymer ?
#
loop_
_entity_poly.entity_id
_entity_poly.type
_entity_poly.pdbx_seq_one_letter_code
_entity_poly.pdbx_strand_id
1 'polypeptide(L)'
;MNKDFSALSPALVWKHFAAICNIPHPSHHEEKIRQYVVDFAKEQGLEYTVDEANNVYVRKPATAGMEDRKGIVIQAHLDMVPQKNNDKVFDFENDPIEAYIDGEWVTANGTTLGADNGIGAAAILAVLEDKTLVHGEVEALFTATEETGMDGAFGLKGGLLKGDI
;
A
#
# COMPACT_ATOMS: atom_id res chain seq x y z
N MET A 1 -23.27 8.33 -5.63
CA MET A 1 -22.32 7.40 -4.96
C MET A 1 -21.63 8.18 -3.85
N ASN A 2 -21.60 7.65 -2.62
CA ASN A 2 -20.91 8.26 -1.50
C ASN A 2 -19.41 7.94 -1.58
N LYS A 3 -18.58 8.95 -1.86
CA LYS A 3 -17.11 8.81 -1.99
C LYS A 3 -16.36 9.32 -0.75
N ASP A 4 -17.08 9.72 0.30
CA ASP A 4 -16.49 10.22 1.54
C ASP A 4 -16.19 9.07 2.51
N PHE A 5 -14.93 8.67 2.58
CA PHE A 5 -14.44 7.62 3.48
C PHE A 5 -14.05 8.16 4.86
N SER A 6 -14.18 9.48 5.11
CA SER A 6 -13.74 10.09 6.38
C SER A 6 -14.48 9.60 7.61
N ALA A 7 -15.71 9.07 7.44
CA ALA A 7 -16.51 8.50 8.51
C ALA A 7 -16.17 7.03 8.82
N LEU A 8 -15.32 6.39 8.01
CA LEU A 8 -14.95 4.99 8.19
C LEU A 8 -13.85 4.84 9.23
N SER A 9 -13.85 3.70 9.94
CA SER A 9 -12.85 3.36 10.96
C SER A 9 -12.12 2.06 10.59
N PRO A 10 -10.79 1.97 10.78
CA PRO A 10 -9.87 3.00 11.31
C PRO A 10 -9.60 4.15 10.29
N ALA A 11 -9.63 5.39 10.75
CA ALA A 11 -9.57 6.57 9.87
C ALA A 11 -8.31 6.63 9.00
N LEU A 12 -7.13 6.29 9.55
CA LEU A 12 -5.87 6.31 8.78
C LEU A 12 -5.86 5.27 7.65
N VAL A 13 -6.42 4.09 7.87
CA VAL A 13 -6.50 3.05 6.83
C VAL A 13 -7.33 3.56 5.66
N TRP A 14 -8.50 4.11 5.93
CA TRP A 14 -9.39 4.61 4.89
C TRP A 14 -8.86 5.86 4.20
N LYS A 15 -8.15 6.74 4.93
CA LYS A 15 -7.41 7.85 4.34
C LYS A 15 -6.42 7.36 3.27
N HIS A 16 -5.58 6.39 3.62
CA HIS A 16 -4.58 5.84 2.69
C HIS A 16 -5.23 5.05 1.56
N PHE A 17 -6.26 4.26 1.84
CA PHE A 17 -6.97 3.53 0.79
C PHE A 17 -7.61 4.47 -0.24
N ALA A 18 -8.24 5.56 0.22
CA ALA A 18 -8.77 6.58 -0.67
C ALA A 18 -7.67 7.24 -1.54
N ALA A 19 -6.50 7.49 -0.97
CA ALA A 19 -5.36 8.01 -1.72
C ALA A 19 -4.86 7.00 -2.77
N ILE A 20 -4.74 5.72 -2.41
CA ILE A 20 -4.35 4.64 -3.31
C ILE A 20 -5.34 4.52 -4.47
N CYS A 21 -6.65 4.54 -4.23
CA CYS A 21 -7.66 4.50 -5.29
C CYS A 21 -7.55 5.66 -6.28
N ASN A 22 -7.01 6.81 -5.86
CA ASN A 22 -6.81 7.97 -6.73
C ASN A 22 -5.53 7.89 -7.58
N ILE A 23 -4.69 6.87 -7.36
CA ILE A 23 -3.42 6.69 -8.07
C ILE A 23 -3.57 5.49 -9.01
N PRO A 24 -3.50 5.65 -10.34
CA PRO A 24 -3.44 4.53 -11.28
C PRO A 24 -2.23 3.63 -11.00
N HIS A 25 -2.48 2.31 -10.83
CA HIS A 25 -1.42 1.35 -10.45
C HIS A 25 -1.71 -0.09 -10.94
N PRO A 26 -2.09 -0.29 -12.23
CA PRO A 26 -2.23 -1.64 -12.73
C PRO A 26 -0.86 -2.33 -12.78
N SER A 27 -0.85 -3.67 -12.76
CA SER A 27 0.39 -4.47 -12.86
C SER A 27 1.27 -4.00 -14.02
N HIS A 28 2.57 -3.92 -13.81
CA HIS A 28 3.59 -3.36 -14.70
C HIS A 28 3.59 -1.84 -14.88
N HIS A 29 2.69 -1.09 -14.24
CA HIS A 29 2.59 0.37 -14.27
C HIS A 29 2.48 0.97 -12.86
N GLU A 30 3.34 0.49 -11.95
CA GLU A 30 3.32 0.85 -10.52
C GLU A 30 4.15 2.10 -10.18
N GLU A 31 4.73 2.81 -11.15
CA GLU A 31 5.63 3.93 -10.89
C GLU A 31 4.99 5.02 -10.01
N LYS A 32 3.72 5.33 -10.28
CA LYS A 32 2.99 6.38 -9.55
C LYS A 32 2.74 6.00 -8.11
N ILE A 33 2.27 4.76 -7.86
CA ILE A 33 2.00 4.28 -6.49
C ILE A 33 3.30 4.04 -5.73
N ARG A 34 4.35 3.53 -6.38
CA ARG A 34 5.69 3.42 -5.79
C ARG A 34 6.21 4.78 -5.36
N GLN A 35 6.10 5.81 -6.22
CA GLN A 35 6.51 7.16 -5.87
C GLN A 35 5.72 7.73 -4.69
N TYR A 36 4.42 7.46 -4.62
CA TYR A 36 3.59 7.85 -3.48
C TYR A 36 4.12 7.26 -2.17
N VAL A 37 4.48 5.96 -2.13
CA VAL A 37 5.06 5.32 -0.94
C VAL A 37 6.41 5.96 -0.57
N VAL A 38 7.26 6.23 -1.55
CA VAL A 38 8.55 6.90 -1.35
C VAL A 38 8.36 8.31 -0.78
N ASP A 39 7.44 9.08 -1.32
CA ASP A 39 7.19 10.46 -0.86
C ASP A 39 6.55 10.44 0.54
N PHE A 40 5.65 9.51 0.81
CA PHE A 40 5.13 9.27 2.15
C PHE A 40 6.26 8.97 3.16
N ALA A 41 7.20 8.08 2.83
CA ALA A 41 8.31 7.76 3.72
C ALA A 41 9.18 8.99 4.03
N LYS A 42 9.46 9.82 3.00
CA LYS A 42 10.17 11.10 3.18
C LYS A 42 9.42 12.06 4.10
N GLU A 43 8.11 12.23 3.88
CA GLU A 43 7.26 13.12 4.68
C GLU A 43 7.20 12.69 6.15
N GLN A 44 7.18 11.36 6.39
CA GLN A 44 7.22 10.81 7.75
C GLN A 44 8.62 10.80 8.37
N GLY A 45 9.67 11.15 7.61
CA GLY A 45 11.06 11.08 8.07
C GLY A 45 11.55 9.65 8.30
N LEU A 46 11.02 8.69 7.57
CA LEU A 46 11.36 7.27 7.67
C LEU A 46 12.46 6.91 6.67
N GLU A 47 13.32 5.97 7.06
CA GLU A 47 14.30 5.38 6.16
C GLU A 47 13.57 4.52 5.11
N TYR A 48 13.99 4.62 3.85
CA TYR A 48 13.43 3.83 2.77
C TYR A 48 14.49 3.42 1.75
N THR A 49 14.23 2.35 1.04
CA THR A 49 15.04 1.85 -0.09
C THR A 49 14.12 1.35 -1.19
N VAL A 50 14.48 1.60 -2.44
CA VAL A 50 13.85 0.97 -3.62
C VAL A 50 14.88 0.03 -4.22
N ASP A 51 14.53 -1.24 -4.38
CA ASP A 51 15.45 -2.24 -4.96
C ASP A 51 15.36 -2.31 -6.51
N GLU A 52 16.19 -3.16 -7.09
CA GLU A 52 16.25 -3.34 -8.55
C GLU A 52 14.98 -3.99 -9.13
N ALA A 53 14.20 -4.68 -8.28
CA ALA A 53 12.92 -5.27 -8.66
C ALA A 53 11.73 -4.32 -8.43
N ASN A 54 12.01 -3.04 -8.12
CA ASN A 54 11.03 -1.99 -7.86
C ASN A 54 10.20 -2.18 -6.56
N ASN A 55 10.63 -3.06 -5.65
CA ASN A 55 10.04 -3.11 -4.32
C ASN A 55 10.47 -1.90 -3.49
N VAL A 56 9.59 -1.46 -2.58
CA VAL A 56 9.89 -0.39 -1.63
C VAL A 56 9.96 -0.96 -0.22
N TYR A 57 11.06 -0.69 0.45
CA TYR A 57 11.28 -1.00 1.86
C TYR A 57 11.17 0.28 2.66
N VAL A 58 10.40 0.29 3.74
CA VAL A 58 10.30 1.43 4.65
C VAL A 58 10.52 0.94 6.07
N ARG A 59 11.36 1.63 6.83
CA ARG A 59 11.72 1.24 8.20
C ARG A 59 11.22 2.26 9.19
N LYS A 60 10.43 1.80 10.16
CA LYS A 60 9.98 2.58 11.31
C LYS A 60 10.73 2.11 12.56
N PRO A 61 11.56 2.96 13.19
CA PRO A 61 12.28 2.58 14.41
C PRO A 61 11.32 2.17 15.52
N ALA A 62 11.79 1.34 16.45
CA ALA A 62 11.06 0.99 17.65
C ALA A 62 10.63 2.24 18.44
N THR A 63 9.47 2.17 19.09
CA THR A 63 9.08 3.16 20.07
C THR A 63 10.09 3.19 21.22
N ALA A 64 10.40 4.38 21.73
CA ALA A 64 11.35 4.54 22.84
C ALA A 64 11.03 3.57 24.01
N GLY A 65 12.04 2.78 24.41
CA GLY A 65 11.91 1.73 25.41
C GLY A 65 11.40 0.37 24.86
N MET A 66 11.23 0.22 23.54
CA MET A 66 10.83 -1.02 22.89
C MET A 66 11.91 -1.57 21.95
N GLU A 67 13.14 -1.07 22.04
CA GLU A 67 14.25 -1.43 21.14
C GLU A 67 14.71 -2.88 21.32
N ASP A 68 14.38 -3.50 22.45
CA ASP A 68 14.63 -4.92 22.77
C ASP A 68 13.54 -5.88 22.27
N ARG A 69 12.48 -5.34 21.68
CA ARG A 69 11.39 -6.15 21.13
C ARG A 69 11.75 -6.67 19.76
N LYS A 70 11.20 -7.83 19.44
CA LYS A 70 11.35 -8.41 18.11
C LYS A 70 10.91 -7.44 17.03
N GLY A 71 11.70 -7.30 15.98
CA GLY A 71 11.33 -6.61 14.76
C GLY A 71 10.33 -7.45 13.95
N ILE A 72 9.39 -6.77 13.31
CA ILE A 72 8.40 -7.42 12.43
C ILE A 72 8.52 -6.88 11.02
N VAL A 73 8.25 -7.76 10.04
CA VAL A 73 8.07 -7.37 8.64
C VAL A 73 6.59 -7.46 8.29
N ILE A 74 6.03 -6.39 7.75
CA ILE A 74 4.66 -6.36 7.21
C ILE A 74 4.73 -6.11 5.72
N GLN A 75 3.98 -6.90 4.93
CA GLN A 75 4.08 -6.90 3.48
C GLN A 75 2.72 -6.71 2.80
N ALA A 76 2.71 -5.97 1.68
CA ALA A 76 1.62 -5.91 0.71
C ALA A 76 2.20 -5.67 -0.68
N HIS A 77 1.45 -6.03 -1.75
CA HIS A 77 1.83 -5.64 -3.10
C HIS A 77 1.15 -4.33 -3.52
N LEU A 78 1.76 -3.63 -4.47
CA LEU A 78 1.32 -2.31 -4.91
C LEU A 78 0.45 -2.34 -6.17
N ASP A 79 0.57 -3.38 -6.98
CA ASP A 79 -0.20 -3.49 -8.21
C ASP A 79 -1.61 -4.03 -7.98
N MET A 80 -2.46 -3.85 -8.98
CA MET A 80 -3.82 -4.37 -9.00
C MET A 80 -4.18 -4.97 -10.36
N VAL A 81 -5.10 -5.94 -10.35
CA VAL A 81 -5.70 -6.50 -11.59
C VAL A 81 -6.56 -5.45 -12.27
N PRO A 82 -6.27 -5.07 -13.54
CA PRO A 82 -7.02 -4.06 -14.28
C PRO A 82 -8.20 -4.70 -15.05
N GLN A 83 -9.33 -4.90 -14.39
CA GLN A 83 -10.55 -5.45 -15.02
C GLN A 83 -11.71 -4.47 -14.90
N LYS A 84 -12.58 -4.44 -15.93
CA LYS A 84 -13.77 -3.58 -15.97
C LYS A 84 -14.94 -4.25 -16.69
N ASN A 85 -16.13 -3.73 -16.49
CA ASN A 85 -17.30 -4.13 -17.26
C ASN A 85 -17.13 -3.75 -18.75
N ASN A 86 -17.72 -4.55 -19.65
CA ASN A 86 -17.57 -4.38 -21.10
C ASN A 86 -18.07 -3.02 -21.61
N ASP A 87 -19.07 -2.45 -20.95
CA ASP A 87 -19.68 -1.15 -21.30
C ASP A 87 -18.99 0.05 -20.62
N LYS A 88 -18.05 -0.20 -19.71
CA LYS A 88 -17.32 0.88 -19.01
C LYS A 88 -16.16 1.38 -19.89
N VAL A 89 -16.16 2.68 -20.17
CA VAL A 89 -14.98 3.37 -20.71
C VAL A 89 -14.09 3.78 -19.53
N PHE A 90 -12.88 3.23 -19.49
CA PHE A 90 -11.93 3.46 -18.38
C PHE A 90 -10.52 3.10 -18.81
N ASP A 91 -9.55 3.93 -18.45
CA ASP A 91 -8.12 3.77 -18.70
C ASP A 91 -7.39 3.55 -17.36
N PHE A 92 -6.99 2.31 -17.08
CA PHE A 92 -6.32 1.94 -15.82
C PHE A 92 -4.95 2.60 -15.61
N GLU A 93 -4.30 3.09 -16.65
CA GLU A 93 -3.01 3.78 -16.53
C GLU A 93 -3.16 5.26 -16.17
N ASN A 94 -4.36 5.84 -16.42
CA ASN A 94 -4.57 7.29 -16.28
C ASN A 94 -5.77 7.69 -15.41
N ASP A 95 -6.81 6.84 -15.34
CA ASP A 95 -8.02 7.18 -14.58
C ASP A 95 -7.94 6.67 -13.14
N PRO A 96 -8.38 7.45 -12.15
CA PRO A 96 -8.51 7.00 -10.77
C PRO A 96 -9.68 6.02 -10.61
N ILE A 97 -9.55 5.04 -9.72
CA ILE A 97 -10.63 4.12 -9.38
C ILE A 97 -11.78 4.90 -8.73
N GLU A 98 -12.98 4.78 -9.30
CA GLU A 98 -14.19 5.41 -8.77
C GLU A 98 -14.75 4.60 -7.60
N ALA A 99 -14.00 4.53 -6.48
CA ALA A 99 -14.42 3.84 -5.28
C ALA A 99 -15.55 4.61 -4.56
N TYR A 100 -16.49 3.88 -3.95
CA TYR A 100 -17.59 4.47 -3.18
C TYR A 100 -18.15 3.50 -2.14
N ILE A 101 -18.91 4.04 -1.18
CA ILE A 101 -19.61 3.27 -0.14
C ILE A 101 -20.99 2.88 -0.68
N ASP A 102 -21.29 1.59 -0.64
CA ASP A 102 -22.58 1.00 -0.98
C ASP A 102 -23.08 0.14 0.19
N GLY A 103 -23.92 0.73 1.03
CA GLY A 103 -24.37 0.11 2.28
C GLY A 103 -23.20 -0.20 3.22
N GLU A 104 -22.94 -1.47 3.46
CA GLU A 104 -21.83 -1.95 4.31
C GLU A 104 -20.53 -2.24 3.53
N TRP A 105 -20.53 -1.99 2.24
CA TRP A 105 -19.41 -2.30 1.35
C TRP A 105 -18.73 -1.05 0.82
N VAL A 106 -17.43 -1.16 0.58
CA VAL A 106 -16.70 -0.26 -0.31
C VAL A 106 -16.49 -1.00 -1.63
N THR A 107 -16.87 -0.39 -2.73
CA THR A 107 -16.83 -0.97 -4.07
C THR A 107 -16.36 0.04 -5.11
N ALA A 108 -16.22 -0.39 -6.37
CA ALA A 108 -15.84 0.48 -7.48
C ALA A 108 -16.92 0.50 -8.57
N ASN A 109 -17.02 1.62 -9.28
CA ASN A 109 -18.00 1.84 -10.33
C ASN A 109 -17.61 1.15 -11.64
N GLY A 110 -17.95 -0.12 -11.76
CA GLY A 110 -17.77 -0.90 -12.99
C GLY A 110 -16.33 -1.32 -13.31
N THR A 111 -15.43 -1.22 -12.33
CA THR A 111 -14.05 -1.71 -12.40
C THR A 111 -13.72 -2.59 -11.20
N THR A 112 -12.58 -3.27 -11.23
CA THR A 112 -11.92 -3.79 -10.03
C THR A 112 -11.65 -2.65 -9.06
N LEU A 113 -11.71 -2.92 -7.75
CA LEU A 113 -11.48 -1.93 -6.69
C LEU A 113 -10.00 -1.77 -6.36
N GLY A 114 -9.19 -2.82 -6.55
CA GLY A 114 -7.79 -2.87 -6.13
C GLY A 114 -7.62 -3.00 -4.61
N ALA A 115 -8.64 -3.54 -3.89
CA ALA A 115 -8.51 -3.82 -2.46
C ALA A 115 -7.48 -4.91 -2.18
N ASP A 116 -7.28 -5.83 -3.08
CA ASP A 116 -6.14 -6.73 -3.18
C ASP A 116 -5.05 -6.05 -4.02
N ASN A 117 -3.94 -5.59 -3.45
CA ASN A 117 -3.70 -5.53 -2.02
C ASN A 117 -3.67 -4.08 -1.49
N GLY A 118 -4.45 -3.19 -2.11
CA GLY A 118 -4.51 -1.77 -1.73
C GLY A 118 -4.94 -1.54 -0.28
N ILE A 119 -5.80 -2.41 0.30
CA ILE A 119 -6.19 -2.26 1.70
C ILE A 119 -5.06 -2.70 2.65
N GLY A 120 -4.29 -3.72 2.27
CA GLY A 120 -3.08 -4.12 3.00
C GLY A 120 -2.02 -3.02 2.97
N ALA A 121 -1.76 -2.45 1.79
CA ALA A 121 -0.85 -1.31 1.65
C ALA A 121 -1.32 -0.10 2.47
N ALA A 122 -2.62 0.21 2.47
CA ALA A 122 -3.19 1.27 3.29
C ALA A 122 -3.04 1.02 4.80
N ALA A 123 -3.22 -0.23 5.24
CA ALA A 123 -3.02 -0.60 6.64
C ALA A 123 -1.55 -0.45 7.06
N ILE A 124 -0.61 -0.85 6.21
CA ILE A 124 0.83 -0.66 6.43
C ILE A 124 1.17 0.83 6.55
N LEU A 125 0.71 1.66 5.62
CA LEU A 125 0.92 3.10 5.67
C LEU A 125 0.33 3.73 6.94
N ALA A 126 -0.86 3.27 7.37
CA ALA A 126 -1.47 3.71 8.64
C ALA A 126 -0.60 3.35 9.85
N VAL A 127 -0.05 2.14 9.92
CA VAL A 127 0.90 1.73 10.98
C VAL A 127 2.16 2.59 10.96
N LEU A 128 2.69 2.88 9.79
CA LEU A 128 3.87 3.74 9.65
C LEU A 128 3.60 5.19 10.08
N GLU A 129 2.41 5.74 9.78
CA GLU A 129 2.03 7.12 10.13
C GLU A 129 1.67 7.28 11.60
N ASP A 130 1.01 6.29 12.20
CA ASP A 130 0.48 6.42 13.56
C ASP A 130 1.59 6.55 14.60
N LYS A 131 1.62 7.70 15.28
CA LYS A 131 2.59 8.03 16.34
C LYS A 131 2.15 7.53 17.72
N THR A 132 0.94 6.97 17.84
CA THR A 132 0.39 6.51 19.14
C THR A 132 0.64 5.03 19.39
N LEU A 133 1.00 4.28 18.37
CA LEU A 133 1.31 2.87 18.48
C LEU A 133 2.61 2.64 19.25
N VAL A 134 2.61 1.63 20.11
CA VAL A 134 3.80 1.16 20.84
C VAL A 134 4.27 -0.15 20.20
N HIS A 135 5.49 -0.16 19.66
CA HIS A 135 5.99 -1.27 18.85
C HIS A 135 7.52 -1.40 18.91
N GLY A 136 8.04 -2.60 18.65
CA GLY A 136 9.44 -2.84 18.25
C GLY A 136 9.71 -2.26 16.87
N GLU A 137 10.86 -2.56 16.27
CA GLU A 137 11.12 -2.12 14.89
C GLU A 137 10.09 -2.70 13.92
N VAL A 138 9.59 -1.88 13.02
CA VAL A 138 8.67 -2.30 11.94
C VAL A 138 9.36 -2.04 10.59
N GLU A 139 9.48 -3.09 9.79
CA GLU A 139 9.88 -3.02 8.41
C GLU A 139 8.67 -3.26 7.51
N ALA A 140 8.38 -2.34 6.62
CA ALA A 140 7.33 -2.48 5.64
C ALA A 140 7.93 -2.83 4.29
N LEU A 141 7.43 -3.88 3.65
CA LEU A 141 7.80 -4.31 2.31
C LEU A 141 6.61 -4.14 1.37
N PHE A 142 6.77 -3.27 0.39
CA PHE A 142 5.79 -3.11 -0.69
C PHE A 142 6.36 -3.74 -1.96
N THR A 143 5.78 -4.85 -2.40
CA THR A 143 6.25 -5.57 -3.59
C THR A 143 5.58 -5.08 -4.86
N ALA A 144 6.28 -5.20 -5.99
CA ALA A 144 5.79 -4.86 -7.31
C ALA A 144 5.29 -6.12 -8.04
N THR A 145 4.33 -5.93 -8.94
CA THR A 145 3.93 -6.90 -9.98
C THR A 145 3.63 -8.30 -9.41
N GLU A 146 2.78 -8.35 -8.38
CA GLU A 146 2.36 -9.62 -7.75
C GLU A 146 1.40 -10.38 -8.64
N GLU A 147 0.38 -9.70 -9.18
CA GLU A 147 -0.80 -10.28 -9.83
C GLU A 147 -0.51 -10.98 -11.17
N THR A 148 0.66 -10.75 -11.75
CA THR A 148 1.05 -11.32 -13.05
C THR A 148 2.23 -12.28 -12.98
N GLY A 149 2.85 -12.45 -11.79
CA GLY A 149 3.99 -13.37 -11.67
C GLY A 149 4.83 -13.23 -10.43
N MET A 150 4.47 -12.34 -9.49
CA MET A 150 5.22 -12.06 -8.27
C MET A 150 6.68 -11.59 -8.56
N ASP A 151 6.89 -10.83 -9.62
CA ASP A 151 8.22 -10.42 -10.08
C ASP A 151 9.01 -9.70 -8.97
N GLY A 152 8.34 -8.81 -8.24
CA GLY A 152 8.93 -8.14 -7.09
C GLY A 152 9.39 -9.12 -6.02
N ALA A 153 8.54 -10.07 -5.65
CA ALA A 153 8.85 -11.06 -4.61
C ALA A 153 10.01 -11.99 -5.02
N PHE A 154 10.03 -12.45 -6.27
CA PHE A 154 11.15 -13.26 -6.78
C PHE A 154 12.45 -12.45 -6.93
N GLY A 155 12.36 -11.14 -7.10
CA GLY A 155 13.50 -10.24 -7.18
C GLY A 155 14.11 -9.85 -5.83
N LEU A 156 13.51 -10.25 -4.70
CA LEU A 156 14.02 -9.94 -3.36
C LEU A 156 15.43 -10.47 -3.15
N LYS A 157 16.30 -9.62 -2.62
CA LYS A 157 17.65 -9.99 -2.22
C LYS A 157 17.72 -10.20 -0.70
N GLY A 158 18.37 -11.27 -0.27
CA GLY A 158 18.57 -11.53 1.16
C GLY A 158 19.36 -10.42 1.85
N GLY A 159 19.04 -10.17 3.13
CA GLY A 159 19.79 -9.27 4.00
C GLY A 159 19.31 -7.81 4.04
N LEU A 160 18.29 -7.44 3.26
CA LEU A 160 17.66 -6.13 3.36
C LEU A 160 16.71 -6.05 4.57
N LEU A 161 15.90 -7.08 4.77
CA LEU A 161 15.00 -7.20 5.90
C LEU A 161 15.73 -7.84 7.10
N LYS A 162 15.46 -7.35 8.29
CA LYS A 162 16.11 -7.76 9.55
C LYS A 162 15.10 -8.24 10.60
N GLY A 163 13.81 -8.08 10.35
CA GLY A 163 12.76 -8.48 11.27
C GLY A 163 12.83 -9.99 11.59
N ASP A 164 12.48 -10.34 12.82
CA ASP A 164 12.47 -11.73 13.33
C ASP A 164 11.20 -12.50 12.89
N ILE A 165 10.14 -11.80 12.50
CA ILE A 165 8.82 -12.33 12.15
C ILE A 165 8.35 -11.62 10.89
#